data_229a21750a6bff71d9b1da4dd2e9e0bb
#
_entry.id   229a21750a6bff71d9b1da4dd2e9e0bb
#
_cell.length_a   1.000
_cell.length_b   1.000
_cell.length_c   1.000
_cell.angle_alpha   90.00
_cell.angle_beta   90.00
_cell.angle_gamma   90.00
#
_symmetry.space_group_name_H-M   'P 1'
#
loop_
_entity.id
_entity.type
_entity.pdbx_description
1 polymer ?
#
loop_
_entity_poly.entity_id
_entity_poly.type
_entity_poly.pdbx_seq_one_letter_code
_entity_poly.pdbx_strand_id
1 'polypeptide(L)'
;MGDVLFGYVYDFGSGEEWTATRGEGAFLNGAQLGAIKPKDEIEILSFEATTTAEVAERAAAMVGRAYRLRIMGSLALSLCHLAAGRVDAVCSLKPARSVDIAAGQLLVRECGLAIDLFEDPPFERAPLDLTGRSRVVAAGTTALCRTLQDALTA
;
A
#
# COMPACT_ATOMS: atom_id res chain seq x y z
N MET A 1 -11.01 19.77 3.25
CA MET A 1 -10.30 18.49 3.17
C MET A 1 -11.30 17.46 2.68
N GLY A 2 -11.00 16.77 1.58
CA GLY A 2 -11.92 15.82 0.98
C GLY A 2 -11.63 14.38 1.42
N ASP A 3 -12.67 13.58 1.57
CA ASP A 3 -12.54 12.13 1.75
C ASP A 3 -12.53 11.43 0.39
N VAL A 4 -11.79 10.33 0.28
CA VAL A 4 -11.89 9.44 -0.88
C VAL A 4 -13.18 8.64 -0.75
N LEU A 5 -14.11 8.84 -1.66
CA LEU A 5 -15.40 8.14 -1.69
C LEU A 5 -15.40 6.97 -2.64
N PHE A 6 -14.66 7.08 -3.75
CA PHE A 6 -14.52 6.07 -4.78
C PHE A 6 -13.09 6.01 -5.28
N GLY A 7 -12.57 4.80 -5.49
CA GLY A 7 -11.25 4.54 -6.04
C GLY A 7 -11.35 3.61 -7.25
N TYR A 8 -10.54 3.91 -8.26
CA TYR A 8 -10.44 3.12 -9.49
C TYR A 8 -8.98 2.98 -9.89
N VAL A 9 -8.56 1.75 -10.14
CA VAL A 9 -7.24 1.43 -10.70
C VAL A 9 -7.43 0.42 -11.82
N TYR A 10 -6.75 0.64 -12.93
CA TYR A 10 -6.74 -0.30 -14.05
C TYR A 10 -5.31 -0.71 -14.37
N ASP A 11 -5.07 -2.01 -14.41
CA ASP A 11 -3.80 -2.58 -14.84
C ASP A 11 -3.85 -2.90 -16.34
N PHE A 12 -3.18 -2.09 -17.14
CA PHE A 12 -3.10 -2.28 -18.60
C PHE A 12 -2.34 -3.55 -19.00
N GLY A 13 -1.50 -4.07 -18.12
CA GLY A 13 -0.72 -5.28 -18.37
C GLY A 13 -1.56 -6.55 -18.26
N SER A 14 -2.38 -6.65 -17.22
CA SER A 14 -3.23 -7.82 -16.96
C SER A 14 -4.68 -7.65 -17.43
N GLY A 15 -5.12 -6.40 -17.67
CA GLY A 15 -6.52 -6.07 -17.94
C GLY A 15 -7.39 -6.11 -16.68
N GLU A 16 -6.80 -6.10 -15.50
CA GLU A 16 -7.54 -6.13 -14.24
C GLU A 16 -8.06 -4.75 -13.87
N GLU A 17 -9.32 -4.71 -13.46
CA GLU A 17 -10.02 -3.52 -13.00
C GLU A 17 -10.29 -3.63 -11.50
N TRP A 18 -9.83 -2.63 -10.76
CA TRP A 18 -9.95 -2.56 -9.32
C TRP A 18 -10.80 -1.36 -8.93
N THR A 19 -11.83 -1.59 -8.15
CA THR A 19 -12.72 -0.54 -7.66
C THR A 19 -12.95 -0.67 -6.16
N ALA A 20 -13.17 0.46 -5.49
CA ALA A 20 -13.65 0.51 -4.13
C ALA A 20 -14.59 1.69 -3.94
N THR A 21 -15.63 1.48 -3.17
CA THR A 21 -16.54 2.54 -2.71
C THR A 21 -16.53 2.52 -1.18
N ARG A 22 -16.41 3.69 -0.58
CA ARG A 22 -16.36 3.83 0.88
C ARG A 22 -17.59 3.23 1.54
N GLY A 23 -17.37 2.24 2.42
CA GLY A 23 -18.42 1.52 3.13
C GLY A 23 -19.13 0.44 2.32
N GLU A 24 -18.75 0.22 1.07
CA GLU A 24 -19.38 -0.78 0.20
C GLU A 24 -18.41 -1.92 -0.21
N GLY A 25 -17.13 -1.81 0.19
CA GLY A 25 -16.11 -2.80 -0.09
C GLY A 25 -15.27 -2.50 -1.32
N ALA A 26 -14.39 -3.45 -1.63
CA ALA A 26 -13.48 -3.41 -2.77
C ALA A 26 -13.74 -4.58 -3.72
N PHE A 27 -13.46 -4.37 -5.00
CA PHE A 27 -13.80 -5.32 -6.07
C PHE A 27 -12.63 -5.45 -7.05
N LEU A 28 -12.47 -6.65 -7.59
CA LEU A 28 -11.59 -6.96 -8.70
C LEU A 28 -12.42 -7.54 -9.85
N ASN A 29 -12.42 -6.88 -11.00
CA ASN A 29 -13.22 -7.26 -12.16
C ASN A 29 -14.71 -7.46 -11.80
N GLY A 30 -15.24 -6.60 -10.94
CA GLY A 30 -16.62 -6.67 -10.47
C GLY A 30 -16.91 -7.72 -9.39
N ALA A 31 -15.97 -8.59 -9.06
CA ALA A 31 -16.09 -9.55 -7.96
C ALA A 31 -15.60 -8.94 -6.65
N GLN A 32 -16.41 -9.00 -5.61
CA GLN A 32 -16.05 -8.45 -4.30
C GLN A 32 -14.85 -9.18 -3.72
N LEU A 33 -13.86 -8.41 -3.28
CA LEU A 33 -12.73 -8.94 -2.53
C LEU A 33 -13.19 -9.32 -1.12
N GLY A 34 -12.81 -10.50 -0.68
CA GLY A 34 -13.10 -10.98 0.67
C GLY A 34 -12.26 -10.25 1.71
N ALA A 35 -12.71 -10.27 2.97
CA ALA A 35 -11.87 -9.84 4.07
C ALA A 35 -10.63 -10.73 4.14
N ILE A 36 -9.46 -10.10 4.11
CA ILE A 36 -8.20 -10.81 4.23
C ILE A 36 -7.97 -11.10 5.71
N LYS A 37 -7.71 -12.36 6.03
CA LYS A 37 -7.30 -12.71 7.38
C LYS A 37 -5.90 -12.11 7.64
N PRO A 38 -5.75 -11.22 8.62
CA PRO A 38 -4.46 -10.65 8.95
C PRO A 38 -3.46 -11.76 9.30
N LYS A 39 -2.26 -11.66 8.78
CA LYS A 39 -1.13 -12.51 9.14
C LYS A 39 -0.27 -11.79 10.18
N ASP A 40 0.33 -12.54 11.09
CA ASP A 40 1.28 -12.02 12.08
C ASP A 40 2.70 -11.86 11.50
N GLU A 41 2.93 -12.43 10.31
CA GLU A 41 4.22 -12.42 9.61
C GLU A 41 4.04 -11.95 8.17
N ILE A 42 5.08 -11.32 7.63
CA ILE A 42 5.12 -10.88 6.25
C ILE A 42 5.95 -11.88 5.45
N GLU A 43 5.28 -12.72 4.66
CA GLU A 43 5.94 -13.61 3.73
C GLU A 43 6.42 -12.84 2.49
N ILE A 44 5.55 -12.02 1.91
CA ILE A 44 5.83 -11.26 0.69
C ILE A 44 5.60 -9.78 0.95
N LEU A 45 6.69 -9.00 0.91
CA LEU A 45 6.67 -7.55 0.96
C LEU A 45 6.84 -6.98 -0.44
N SER A 46 5.90 -6.16 -0.90
CA SER A 46 6.09 -5.31 -2.07
C SER A 46 6.86 -4.05 -1.67
N PHE A 47 8.02 -3.87 -2.29
CA PHE A 47 8.99 -2.85 -1.93
C PHE A 47 9.07 -1.86 -3.09
N GLU A 48 8.39 -0.74 -2.95
CA GLU A 48 8.27 0.26 -4.01
C GLU A 48 9.31 1.35 -3.83
N ALA A 49 10.37 1.20 -4.58
CA ALA A 49 11.41 2.20 -4.77
C ALA A 49 11.88 2.11 -6.20
N THR A 50 12.34 3.16 -6.71
CA THR A 50 12.64 3.24 -8.12
C THR A 50 14.11 3.05 -8.44
N THR A 51 15.01 3.13 -7.46
CA THR A 51 16.45 2.99 -7.70
C THR A 51 17.04 1.79 -6.99
N THR A 52 18.00 1.14 -7.66
CA THR A 52 18.77 0.03 -7.10
C THR A 52 19.48 0.42 -5.80
N ALA A 53 19.97 1.66 -5.71
CA ALA A 53 20.67 2.14 -4.52
C ALA A 53 19.75 2.18 -3.29
N GLU A 54 18.54 2.71 -3.42
CA GLU A 54 17.57 2.74 -2.33
C GLU A 54 17.14 1.35 -1.89
N VAL A 55 16.90 0.45 -2.85
CA VAL A 55 16.58 -0.95 -2.54
C VAL A 55 17.73 -1.60 -1.78
N ALA A 56 18.98 -1.46 -2.26
CA ALA A 56 20.15 -2.04 -1.60
C ALA A 56 20.34 -1.49 -0.18
N GLU A 57 20.16 -0.20 0.02
CA GLU A 57 20.28 0.46 1.33
C GLU A 57 19.23 -0.04 2.32
N ARG A 58 17.99 -0.19 1.89
CA ARG A 58 16.86 -0.49 2.77
C ARG A 58 16.51 -1.98 2.87
N ALA A 59 16.94 -2.80 1.92
CA ALA A 59 16.63 -4.24 1.93
C ALA A 59 17.20 -4.95 3.17
N ALA A 60 18.36 -4.54 3.64
CA ALA A 60 18.97 -5.10 4.85
C ALA A 60 18.09 -4.94 6.10
N ALA A 61 17.37 -3.82 6.21
CA ALA A 61 16.45 -3.57 7.31
C ALA A 61 15.22 -4.51 7.30
N MET A 62 14.95 -5.16 6.17
CA MET A 62 13.82 -6.10 6.04
C MET A 62 14.18 -7.54 6.46
N VAL A 63 15.46 -7.83 6.66
CA VAL A 63 15.89 -9.16 7.13
C VAL A 63 15.24 -9.48 8.49
N GLY A 64 14.59 -10.63 8.57
CA GLY A 64 13.83 -11.04 9.75
C GLY A 64 12.45 -10.38 9.92
N ARG A 65 12.06 -9.45 9.02
CA ARG A 65 10.74 -8.81 9.01
C ARG A 65 9.88 -9.23 7.83
N ALA A 66 10.50 -9.51 6.69
CA ALA A 66 9.84 -10.05 5.51
C ALA A 66 10.69 -11.16 4.91
N TYR A 67 10.04 -12.22 4.43
CA TYR A 67 10.76 -13.36 3.89
C TYR A 67 11.20 -13.15 2.44
N ARG A 68 10.35 -12.52 1.62
CA ARG A 68 10.61 -12.25 0.21
C ARG A 68 10.26 -10.81 -0.15
N LEU A 69 11.06 -10.21 -1.02
CA LEU A 69 10.78 -8.91 -1.61
C LEU A 69 10.26 -9.07 -3.03
N ARG A 70 9.31 -8.22 -3.39
CA ARG A 70 8.85 -7.99 -4.76
C ARG A 70 8.91 -6.50 -5.07
N ILE A 71 9.23 -6.18 -6.31
CA ILE A 71 9.29 -4.80 -6.81
C ILE A 71 8.46 -4.78 -8.08
N MET A 72 7.32 -4.11 -8.05
CA MET A 72 6.41 -4.03 -9.20
C MET A 72 6.63 -2.76 -10.03
N GLY A 73 7.20 -1.73 -9.41
CA GLY A 73 7.40 -0.43 -10.05
C GLY A 73 6.12 0.43 -10.12
N SER A 74 5.07 0.05 -9.40
CA SER A 74 3.82 0.79 -9.30
C SER A 74 3.22 0.65 -7.91
N LEU A 75 3.24 1.74 -7.14
CA LEU A 75 2.64 1.75 -5.80
C LEU A 75 1.13 1.46 -5.86
N ALA A 76 0.42 2.03 -6.83
CA ALA A 76 -1.01 1.81 -6.98
C ALA A 76 -1.33 0.32 -7.19
N LEU A 77 -0.61 -0.37 -8.08
CA LEU A 77 -0.79 -1.82 -8.29
C LEU A 77 -0.35 -2.63 -7.08
N SER A 78 0.72 -2.25 -6.39
CA SER A 78 1.15 -2.93 -5.17
C SER A 78 0.09 -2.88 -4.08
N LEU A 79 -0.59 -1.74 -3.89
CA LEU A 79 -1.73 -1.61 -2.98
C LEU A 79 -2.93 -2.46 -3.42
N CYS A 80 -3.20 -2.54 -4.72
CA CYS A 80 -4.21 -3.44 -5.28
C CYS A 80 -3.88 -4.91 -4.98
N HIS A 81 -2.64 -5.32 -5.17
CA HIS A 81 -2.18 -6.68 -4.87
C HIS A 81 -2.26 -7.02 -3.38
N LEU A 82 -1.99 -6.03 -2.50
CA LEU A 82 -2.23 -6.20 -1.07
C LEU A 82 -3.72 -6.41 -0.77
N ALA A 83 -4.59 -5.58 -1.35
CA ALA A 83 -6.03 -5.70 -1.18
C ALA A 83 -6.58 -7.07 -1.66
N ALA A 84 -5.94 -7.69 -2.63
CA ALA A 84 -6.29 -9.04 -3.11
C ALA A 84 -5.56 -10.18 -2.39
N GLY A 85 -4.72 -9.89 -1.40
CA GLY A 85 -3.95 -10.91 -0.67
C GLY A 85 -2.83 -11.58 -1.48
N ARG A 86 -2.37 -10.94 -2.55
CA ARG A 86 -1.26 -11.44 -3.39
C ARG A 86 0.12 -11.09 -2.82
N VAL A 87 0.16 -10.08 -1.96
CA VAL A 87 1.30 -9.71 -1.10
C VAL A 87 0.78 -9.46 0.31
N ASP A 88 1.64 -9.52 1.30
CA ASP A 88 1.26 -9.37 2.71
C ASP A 88 1.49 -7.96 3.24
N ALA A 89 2.37 -7.21 2.59
CA ALA A 89 2.64 -5.81 2.93
C ALA A 89 3.19 -5.03 1.73
N VAL A 90 3.12 -3.72 1.83
CA VAL A 90 3.66 -2.75 0.86
C VAL A 90 4.42 -1.67 1.61
N CYS A 91 5.61 -1.32 1.12
CA CYS A 91 6.38 -0.16 1.56
C CYS A 91 6.80 0.67 0.36
N SER A 92 6.61 1.99 0.43
CA SER A 92 7.26 2.91 -0.50
C SER A 92 8.50 3.53 0.14
N LEU A 93 9.64 3.49 -0.52
CA LEU A 93 10.89 4.05 -0.03
C LEU A 93 11.01 5.54 -0.32
N LYS A 94 10.31 6.02 -1.34
CA LYS A 94 10.21 7.44 -1.70
C LYS A 94 8.83 7.99 -1.39
N PRO A 95 8.73 9.29 -1.06
CA PRO A 95 7.45 9.96 -0.96
C PRO A 95 6.68 9.90 -2.29
N ALA A 96 5.53 9.25 -2.28
CA ALA A 96 4.64 9.13 -3.42
C ALA A 96 3.63 10.29 -3.46
N ARG A 97 3.09 10.56 -4.63
CA ARG A 97 2.07 11.59 -4.82
C ARG A 97 0.71 11.09 -4.33
N SER A 98 -0.17 12.01 -3.96
CA SER A 98 -1.53 11.67 -3.56
C SER A 98 -2.29 10.88 -4.63
N VAL A 99 -2.06 11.18 -5.91
CA VAL A 99 -2.69 10.46 -7.03
C VAL A 99 -2.25 8.99 -7.14
N ASP A 100 -1.05 8.67 -6.67
CA ASP A 100 -0.53 7.29 -6.66
C ASP A 100 -1.09 6.47 -5.48
N ILE A 101 -1.65 7.15 -4.48
CA ILE A 101 -2.09 6.57 -3.20
C ILE A 101 -3.61 6.54 -3.08
N ALA A 102 -4.30 7.57 -3.59
CA ALA A 102 -5.70 7.85 -3.26
C ALA A 102 -6.65 6.66 -3.49
N ALA A 103 -6.62 6.05 -4.65
CA ALA A 103 -7.48 4.89 -4.95
C ALA A 103 -7.03 3.64 -4.17
N GLY A 104 -5.72 3.36 -4.19
CA GLY A 104 -5.15 2.17 -3.53
C GLY A 104 -5.40 2.15 -2.02
N GLN A 105 -5.36 3.30 -1.35
CA GLN A 105 -5.66 3.38 0.08
C GLN A 105 -7.09 2.97 0.40
N LEU A 106 -8.05 3.39 -0.43
CA LEU A 106 -9.45 3.02 -0.22
C LEU A 106 -9.63 1.50 -0.40
N LEU A 107 -9.02 0.92 -1.45
CA LEU A 107 -9.01 -0.53 -1.67
C LEU A 107 -8.49 -1.28 -0.44
N VAL A 108 -7.34 -0.87 0.10
CA VAL A 108 -6.75 -1.49 1.28
C VAL A 108 -7.67 -1.39 2.50
N ARG A 109 -8.24 -0.22 2.76
CA ARG A 109 -9.15 0.02 3.91
C ARG A 109 -10.45 -0.77 3.79
N GLU A 110 -11.05 -0.81 2.61
CA GLU A 110 -12.29 -1.54 2.37
C GLU A 110 -12.10 -3.07 2.47
N CYS A 111 -10.85 -3.56 2.38
CA CYS A 111 -10.50 -4.95 2.68
C CYS A 111 -10.16 -5.20 4.17
N GLY A 112 -10.31 -4.19 5.04
CA GLY A 112 -10.02 -4.31 6.47
C GLY A 112 -8.54 -4.33 6.83
N LEU A 113 -7.66 -3.90 5.92
CA LEU A 113 -6.22 -3.84 6.12
C LEU A 113 -5.78 -2.47 6.64
N ALA A 114 -4.58 -2.41 7.21
CA ALA A 114 -3.98 -1.18 7.71
C ALA A 114 -3.13 -0.49 6.64
N ILE A 115 -3.19 0.83 6.62
CA ILE A 115 -2.31 1.68 5.81
C ILE A 115 -1.96 2.93 6.59
N ASP A 116 -0.70 3.33 6.53
CA ASP A 116 -0.18 4.52 7.17
C ASP A 116 0.73 5.29 6.23
N LEU A 117 0.67 6.61 6.33
CA LEU A 117 1.59 7.54 5.70
C LEU A 117 2.38 8.22 6.80
N PHE A 118 3.70 8.14 6.72
CA PHE A 118 4.54 8.60 7.81
C PHE A 118 5.23 9.95 7.59
N GLU A 119 4.79 10.70 6.57
CA GLU A 119 5.08 12.13 6.46
C GLU A 119 3.95 12.93 7.14
N ASP A 120 4.32 14.08 7.72
CA ASP A 120 3.36 15.01 8.31
C ASP A 120 2.71 15.88 7.20
N PRO A 121 1.41 16.09 7.21
CA PRO A 121 0.41 15.63 8.16
C PRO A 121 0.06 14.15 7.99
N PRO A 122 -0.49 13.51 9.06
CA PRO A 122 -0.95 12.13 8.98
C PRO A 122 -1.97 11.93 7.86
N PHE A 123 -1.98 10.74 7.28
CA PHE A 123 -2.77 10.43 6.11
C PHE A 123 -4.26 10.75 6.20
N GLU A 124 -4.88 10.55 7.34
CA GLU A 124 -6.30 10.88 7.56
C GLU A 124 -6.59 12.37 7.38
N ARG A 125 -5.56 13.19 7.38
CA ARG A 125 -5.61 14.65 7.24
C ARG A 125 -4.75 15.17 6.09
N ALA A 126 -4.05 14.28 5.37
CA ALA A 126 -3.23 14.71 4.24
C ALA A 126 -4.11 15.30 3.14
N PRO A 127 -3.73 16.43 2.57
CA PRO A 127 -4.44 16.95 1.43
C PRO A 127 -4.27 16.01 0.24
N LEU A 128 -5.37 15.65 -0.42
CA LEU A 128 -5.36 14.94 -1.69
C LEU A 128 -5.13 15.96 -2.81
N ASP A 129 -3.95 16.57 -2.82
CA ASP A 129 -3.55 17.58 -3.79
C ASP A 129 -2.43 17.07 -4.71
N LEU A 130 -2.01 17.90 -5.64
CA LEU A 130 -0.96 17.56 -6.61
C LEU A 130 0.45 17.75 -6.04
N THR A 131 0.59 18.41 -4.91
CA THR A 131 1.90 18.78 -4.32
C THR A 131 2.29 17.88 -3.16
N GLY A 132 1.32 17.37 -2.41
CA GLY A 132 1.57 16.49 -1.27
C GLY A 132 2.31 15.22 -1.65
N ARG A 133 3.22 14.81 -0.79
CA ARG A 133 4.03 13.59 -0.94
C ARG A 133 4.09 12.87 0.39
N SER A 134 3.98 11.55 0.37
CA SER A 134 4.21 10.72 1.55
C SER A 134 4.76 9.36 1.19
N ARG A 135 5.58 8.82 2.06
CA ARG A 135 5.88 7.39 2.04
C ARG A 135 4.71 6.62 2.61
N VAL A 136 4.53 5.41 2.14
CA VAL A 136 3.41 4.54 2.49
C VAL A 136 3.91 3.26 3.09
N VAL A 137 3.26 2.82 4.15
CA VAL A 137 3.34 1.46 4.67
C VAL A 137 1.93 0.91 4.78
N ALA A 138 1.70 -0.28 4.24
CA ALA A 138 0.41 -0.97 4.33
C ALA A 138 0.64 -2.45 4.61
N ALA A 139 -0.17 -3.02 5.49
CA ALA A 139 -0.06 -4.42 5.91
C ALA A 139 -1.38 -4.92 6.52
N GLY A 140 -1.40 -6.16 6.95
CA GLY A 140 -2.57 -6.77 7.60
C GLY A 140 -3.00 -6.08 8.89
N THR A 141 -2.06 -5.51 9.64
CA THR A 141 -2.33 -4.86 10.93
C THR A 141 -1.52 -3.57 11.11
N THR A 142 -2.03 -2.69 11.97
CA THR A 142 -1.30 -1.47 12.36
C THR A 142 0.04 -1.79 13.05
N ALA A 143 0.12 -2.88 13.78
CA ALA A 143 1.36 -3.32 14.43
C ALA A 143 2.44 -3.66 13.40
N LEU A 144 2.10 -4.39 12.33
CA LEU A 144 3.01 -4.68 11.23
C LEU A 144 3.43 -3.40 10.48
N CYS A 145 2.50 -2.46 10.25
CA CYS A 145 2.82 -1.16 9.67
C CYS A 145 3.88 -0.43 10.49
N ARG A 146 3.73 -0.37 11.81
CA ARG A 146 4.73 0.27 12.70
C ARG A 146 6.09 -0.41 12.63
N THR A 147 6.12 -1.76 12.68
CA THR A 147 7.36 -2.53 12.55
C THR A 147 8.12 -2.20 11.26
N LEU A 148 7.40 -2.08 10.14
CA LEU A 148 7.99 -1.73 8.85
C LEU A 148 8.43 -0.27 8.83
N GLN A 149 7.63 0.65 9.37
CA GLN A 149 7.95 2.07 9.45
C GLN A 149 9.21 2.32 10.28
N ASP A 150 9.30 1.70 11.46
CA ASP A 150 10.47 1.80 12.34
C ASP A 150 11.74 1.31 11.62
N ALA A 151 11.63 0.20 10.87
CA ALA A 151 12.75 -0.34 10.11
C ALA A 151 13.19 0.57 8.94
N LEU A 152 12.28 1.35 8.38
CA LEU A 152 12.57 2.27 7.27
C LEU A 152 13.10 3.63 7.75
N THR A 153 12.89 3.97 9.00
CA THR A 153 13.31 5.26 9.59
C THR A 153 14.55 5.16 10.46
N ALA A 154 14.95 3.94 10.83
CA ALA A 154 16.20 3.67 11.54
C ALA A 154 17.40 3.78 10.60
#